data_a89d44537ca46b3352a3fba677b58069
#
_entry.id   a89d44537ca46b3352a3fba677b58069
#
_cell.length_a   1.000
_cell.length_b   1.000
_cell.length_c   1.000
_cell.angle_alpha   90.00
_cell.angle_beta   90.00
_cell.angle_gamma   90.00
#
_symmetry.space_group_name_H-M   'P 1'
#
loop_
_entity.id
_entity.type
_entity.pdbx_description
1 polymer ?
#
loop_
_entity_poly.entity_id
_entity_poly.type
_entity_poly.pdbx_seq_one_letter_code
_entity_poly.pdbx_strand_id
1 'polypeptide(L)'
;MRRFAAFALLVGVFVVPGQADAASADELFRHFNLFGTWATDCKNPPTPSNPYVSITTPSAGLILEDHNLGPDYAVNRYSVLSAEQVSSTSVAVNVIFQPGTDAEERQKLVFAVRDKTRRTMFNQTDGGPVRVKDGIAVARGSKTPLLRKCDEGSASH
;
A
#
# COMPACT_ATOMS: atom_id res chain seq x y z
N MET A 1 -61.69 8.49 -47.66
CA MET A 1 -61.35 7.84 -46.40
C MET A 1 -59.83 7.91 -46.24
N ARG A 2 -59.34 8.82 -45.37
CA ARG A 2 -57.93 9.03 -45.11
C ARG A 2 -57.59 8.40 -43.76
N ARG A 3 -56.69 7.37 -43.78
CA ARG A 3 -56.20 6.70 -42.57
C ARG A 3 -54.91 7.41 -42.13
N PHE A 4 -54.92 8.05 -40.97
CA PHE A 4 -53.73 8.58 -40.32
C PHE A 4 -53.10 7.46 -39.48
N ALA A 5 -51.86 7.12 -39.80
CA ALA A 5 -51.05 6.24 -38.99
C ALA A 5 -50.26 7.12 -38.00
N ALA A 6 -50.49 6.92 -36.70
CA ALA A 6 -49.71 7.56 -35.62
C ALA A 6 -48.45 6.74 -35.37
N PHE A 7 -47.29 7.32 -35.61
CA PHE A 7 -45.98 6.75 -35.25
C PHE A 7 -45.66 7.20 -33.82
N ALA A 8 -45.63 6.26 -32.89
CA ALA A 8 -45.16 6.48 -31.54
C ALA A 8 -43.62 6.33 -31.48
N LEU A 9 -42.90 7.42 -31.23
CA LEU A 9 -41.46 7.42 -30.98
C LEU A 9 -41.21 6.94 -29.53
N LEU A 10 -40.65 5.75 -29.37
CA LEU A 10 -40.11 5.28 -28.09
C LEU A 10 -38.72 5.83 -27.92
N VAL A 11 -38.59 6.85 -27.01
CA VAL A 11 -37.30 7.37 -26.56
C VAL A 11 -36.75 6.42 -25.51
N GLY A 12 -35.79 5.56 -25.89
CA GLY A 12 -35.05 4.71 -24.98
C GLY A 12 -34.05 5.56 -24.16
N VAL A 13 -34.27 5.64 -22.84
CA VAL A 13 -33.29 6.23 -21.90
C VAL A 13 -32.17 5.22 -21.70
N PHE A 14 -31.01 5.46 -22.32
CA PHE A 14 -29.77 4.73 -22.02
C PHE A 14 -29.24 5.20 -20.66
N VAL A 15 -29.42 4.39 -19.62
CA VAL A 15 -28.71 4.54 -18.35
C VAL A 15 -27.28 4.08 -18.58
N VAL A 16 -26.34 5.03 -18.70
CA VAL A 16 -24.91 4.75 -18.71
C VAL A 16 -24.53 4.35 -17.28
N PRO A 17 -24.06 3.11 -17.03
CA PRO A 17 -23.53 2.76 -15.70
C PRO A 17 -22.33 3.66 -15.43
N GLY A 18 -22.42 4.47 -14.36
CA GLY A 18 -21.30 5.27 -13.89
C GLY A 18 -20.14 4.33 -13.57
N GLN A 19 -19.00 4.50 -14.24
CA GLN A 19 -17.77 3.84 -13.84
C GLN A 19 -17.40 4.42 -12.45
N ALA A 20 -17.43 3.58 -11.42
CA ALA A 20 -16.85 3.93 -10.15
C ALA A 20 -15.32 4.05 -10.40
N ASP A 21 -14.79 5.27 -10.32
CA ASP A 21 -13.35 5.49 -10.39
C ASP A 21 -12.68 4.70 -9.27
N ALA A 22 -11.67 3.89 -9.63
CA ALA A 22 -10.86 3.18 -8.64
C ALA A 22 -10.16 4.22 -7.76
N ALA A 23 -10.24 4.05 -6.43
CA ALA A 23 -9.59 4.94 -5.49
C ALA A 23 -8.08 5.02 -5.80
N SER A 24 -7.53 6.23 -5.80
CA SER A 24 -6.10 6.43 -5.99
C SER A 24 -5.27 5.81 -4.85
N ALA A 25 -3.99 5.55 -5.09
CA ALA A 25 -3.10 5.06 -4.03
C ALA A 25 -3.05 6.02 -2.83
N ASP A 26 -3.04 7.34 -3.07
CA ASP A 26 -3.06 8.36 -2.02
C ASP A 26 -4.33 8.30 -1.17
N GLU A 27 -5.50 8.16 -1.80
CA GLU A 27 -6.78 8.02 -1.10
C GLU A 27 -6.82 6.76 -0.24
N LEU A 28 -6.34 5.62 -0.77
CA LEU A 28 -6.27 4.37 -0.01
C LEU A 28 -5.27 4.47 1.16
N PHE A 29 -4.11 5.10 0.95
CA PHE A 29 -3.14 5.31 2.03
C PHE A 29 -3.68 6.21 3.15
N ARG A 30 -4.49 7.25 2.81
CA ARG A 30 -5.22 8.05 3.79
C ARG A 30 -6.33 7.26 4.48
N HIS A 31 -7.12 6.52 3.72
CA HIS A 31 -8.22 5.70 4.25
C HIS A 31 -7.72 4.68 5.29
N PHE A 32 -6.61 4.01 5.00
CA PHE A 32 -5.97 3.05 5.92
C PHE A 32 -5.04 3.72 6.94
N ASN A 33 -4.97 5.06 6.97
CA ASN A 33 -4.10 5.83 7.87
C ASN A 33 -2.63 5.37 7.82
N LEU A 34 -2.10 5.10 6.62
CA LEU A 34 -0.76 4.53 6.43
C LEU A 34 0.37 5.57 6.52
N PHE A 35 0.13 6.84 6.18
CA PHE A 35 1.16 7.88 6.25
C PHE A 35 1.70 8.07 7.66
N GLY A 36 2.97 8.41 7.77
CA GLY A 36 3.68 8.62 9.03
C GLY A 36 4.69 7.52 9.34
N THR A 37 5.14 7.46 10.58
CA THR A 37 6.18 6.52 11.04
C THR A 37 5.58 5.34 11.78
N TRP A 38 6.13 4.16 11.52
CA TRP A 38 5.73 2.89 12.09
C TRP A 38 6.96 2.15 12.61
N ALA A 39 6.86 1.52 13.79
CA ALA A 39 7.91 0.70 14.36
C ALA A 39 7.31 -0.44 15.20
N THR A 40 8.10 -1.44 15.52
CA THR A 40 7.70 -2.46 16.53
C THR A 40 7.62 -1.82 17.91
N ASP A 41 8.58 -0.95 18.21
CA ASP A 41 8.65 -0.12 19.41
C ASP A 41 9.13 1.30 19.04
N CYS A 42 8.24 2.29 19.15
CA CYS A 42 8.53 3.68 18.82
C CYS A 42 9.45 4.39 19.82
N LYS A 43 9.75 3.78 20.97
CA LYS A 43 10.60 4.37 22.02
C LYS A 43 12.06 3.99 21.88
N ASN A 44 12.35 2.91 21.17
CA ASN A 44 13.71 2.42 20.95
C ASN A 44 14.21 2.81 19.56
N PRO A 45 15.51 3.02 19.36
CA PRO A 45 16.07 3.38 18.06
C PRO A 45 15.85 2.27 17.02
N PRO A 46 15.94 2.62 15.71
CA PRO A 46 15.81 1.65 14.64
C PRO A 46 16.94 0.62 14.68
N THR A 47 16.56 -0.64 14.48
CA THR A 47 17.44 -1.82 14.34
C THR A 47 16.79 -2.81 13.37
N PRO A 48 17.49 -3.85 12.90
CA PRO A 48 16.87 -4.89 12.07
C PRO A 48 15.69 -5.61 12.72
N SER A 49 15.62 -5.69 14.05
CA SER A 49 14.50 -6.25 14.81
C SER A 49 13.42 -5.22 15.17
N ASN A 50 13.74 -3.94 15.05
CA ASN A 50 12.84 -2.79 15.28
C ASN A 50 12.93 -1.82 14.10
N PRO A 51 12.53 -2.20 12.88
CA PRO A 51 12.60 -1.32 11.73
C PRO A 51 11.69 -0.11 11.93
N TYR A 52 12.19 1.09 11.58
CA TYR A 52 11.37 2.28 11.44
C TYR A 52 10.97 2.40 9.98
N VAL A 53 9.67 2.40 9.75
CA VAL A 53 9.08 2.52 8.41
C VAL A 53 8.39 3.86 8.32
N SER A 54 8.93 4.75 7.50
CA SER A 54 8.37 6.09 7.25
C SER A 54 7.66 6.11 5.90
N ILE A 55 6.38 6.48 5.89
CA ILE A 55 5.58 6.60 4.69
C ILE A 55 5.24 8.06 4.47
N THR A 56 5.70 8.61 3.36
CA THR A 56 5.59 10.04 3.03
C THR A 56 5.07 10.26 1.60
N THR A 57 4.57 11.48 1.35
CA THR A 57 4.23 11.94 0.01
C THR A 57 5.00 13.22 -0.29
N PRO A 58 6.27 13.13 -0.76
CA PRO A 58 7.13 14.29 -0.99
C PRO A 58 6.65 15.19 -2.14
N SER A 59 5.84 14.67 -3.05
CA SER A 59 5.19 15.42 -4.11
C SER A 59 3.88 14.74 -4.51
N ALA A 60 3.01 15.47 -5.21
CA ALA A 60 1.72 14.94 -5.66
C ALA A 60 1.89 13.64 -6.47
N GLY A 61 1.19 12.59 -6.10
CA GLY A 61 1.21 11.29 -6.77
C GLY A 61 2.42 10.42 -6.46
N LEU A 62 3.40 10.90 -5.67
CA LEU A 62 4.57 10.10 -5.26
C LEU A 62 4.43 9.70 -3.79
N ILE A 63 4.30 8.41 -3.53
CA ILE A 63 4.32 7.84 -2.19
C ILE A 63 5.61 7.05 -2.04
N LEU A 64 6.38 7.38 -0.99
CA LEU A 64 7.60 6.67 -0.62
C LEU A 64 7.41 5.98 0.73
N GLU A 65 7.91 4.74 0.82
CA GLU A 65 8.03 3.99 2.05
C GLU A 65 9.52 3.68 2.27
N ASP A 66 10.11 4.25 3.32
CA ASP A 66 11.51 4.07 3.68
C ASP A 66 11.63 3.22 4.94
N HIS A 67 12.42 2.14 4.88
CA HIS A 67 12.73 1.30 6.02
C HIS A 67 14.14 1.60 6.52
N ASN A 68 14.23 2.19 7.69
CA ASN A 68 15.47 2.41 8.42
C ASN A 68 15.71 1.23 9.39
N LEU A 69 16.83 0.54 9.22
CA LEU A 69 17.23 -0.61 10.03
C LEU A 69 18.36 -0.28 11.01
N GLY A 70 18.70 1.00 11.18
CA GLY A 70 19.78 1.48 12.02
C GLY A 70 20.96 2.03 11.24
N PRO A 71 21.96 2.63 11.94
CA PRO A 71 23.04 3.40 11.32
C PRO A 71 23.96 2.57 10.40
N ASP A 72 24.06 1.27 10.64
CA ASP A 72 24.94 0.37 9.88
C ASP A 72 24.29 -0.21 8.62
N TYR A 73 23.07 0.22 8.32
CA TYR A 73 22.28 -0.31 7.20
C TYR A 73 21.83 0.80 6.25
N ALA A 74 21.93 0.52 4.96
CA ALA A 74 21.31 1.38 3.97
C ALA A 74 19.77 1.38 4.14
N VAL A 75 19.14 2.52 3.89
CA VAL A 75 17.69 2.62 3.89
C VAL A 75 17.12 1.81 2.73
N ASN A 76 16.16 0.94 3.02
CA ASN A 76 15.39 0.26 1.99
C ASN A 76 14.25 1.16 1.57
N ARG A 77 14.28 1.63 0.33
CA ARG A 77 13.26 2.53 -0.23
C ARG A 77 12.32 1.79 -1.16
N TYR A 78 11.03 2.10 -1.03
CA TYR A 78 9.98 1.64 -1.91
C TYR A 78 9.22 2.85 -2.47
N SER A 79 8.99 2.85 -3.79
CA SER A 79 8.10 3.80 -4.45
C SER A 79 6.80 3.09 -4.81
N VAL A 80 5.67 3.60 -4.33
CA VAL A 80 4.34 3.01 -4.59
C VAL A 80 3.88 3.37 -5.98
N LEU A 81 3.56 2.37 -6.80
CA LEU A 81 3.02 2.51 -8.14
C LEU A 81 1.49 2.54 -8.16
N SER A 82 0.89 1.64 -7.37
CA SER A 82 -0.56 1.52 -7.27
C SER A 82 -0.96 0.86 -5.95
N ALA A 83 -2.20 1.07 -5.55
CA ALA A 83 -2.80 0.41 -4.41
C ALA A 83 -4.22 -0.07 -4.75
N GLU A 84 -4.65 -1.14 -4.09
CA GLU A 84 -5.98 -1.72 -4.23
C GLU A 84 -6.48 -2.18 -2.86
N GLN A 85 -7.72 -1.85 -2.53
CA GLN A 85 -8.34 -2.35 -1.31
C GLN A 85 -8.73 -3.81 -1.50
N VAL A 86 -8.15 -4.71 -0.69
CA VAL A 86 -8.45 -6.15 -0.71
C VAL A 86 -9.62 -6.47 0.22
N SER A 87 -9.69 -5.80 1.37
CA SER A 87 -10.79 -5.91 2.34
C SER A 87 -10.90 -4.63 3.17
N SER A 88 -11.84 -4.57 4.10
CA SER A 88 -11.94 -3.45 5.05
C SER A 88 -10.71 -3.28 5.94
N THR A 89 -9.83 -4.28 6.03
CA THR A 89 -8.63 -4.28 6.87
C THR A 89 -7.36 -4.66 6.11
N SER A 90 -7.39 -4.69 4.78
CA SER A 90 -6.20 -5.02 4.00
C SER A 90 -6.12 -4.28 2.68
N VAL A 91 -4.91 -3.90 2.31
CA VAL A 91 -4.57 -3.20 1.08
C VAL A 91 -3.41 -3.90 0.39
N ALA A 92 -3.54 -4.12 -0.92
CA ALA A 92 -2.47 -4.58 -1.79
C ALA A 92 -1.79 -3.36 -2.41
N VAL A 93 -0.47 -3.40 -2.55
CA VAL A 93 0.31 -2.36 -3.20
C VAL A 93 1.31 -2.98 -4.17
N ASN A 94 1.47 -2.35 -5.33
CA ASN A 94 2.57 -2.62 -6.24
C ASN A 94 3.62 -1.52 -6.04
N VAL A 95 4.87 -1.91 -5.89
CA VAL A 95 5.97 -0.99 -5.57
C VAL A 95 7.19 -1.27 -6.43
N ILE A 96 8.06 -0.28 -6.52
CA ILE A 96 9.46 -0.44 -6.95
C ILE A 96 10.32 -0.38 -5.69
N PHE A 97 11.04 -1.45 -5.40
CA PHE A 97 12.09 -1.49 -4.38
C PHE A 97 13.38 -0.90 -4.94
N GLN A 98 14.06 -0.05 -4.15
CA GLN A 98 15.32 0.64 -4.50
C GLN A 98 15.28 1.30 -5.88
N PRO A 99 14.30 2.20 -6.13
CA PRO A 99 14.10 2.80 -7.46
C PRO A 99 15.35 3.54 -7.93
N GLY A 100 15.72 3.34 -9.21
CA GLY A 100 16.87 3.98 -9.86
C GLY A 100 18.23 3.42 -9.46
N THR A 101 18.29 2.24 -8.82
CA THR A 101 19.54 1.55 -8.46
C THR A 101 19.67 0.21 -9.20
N ASP A 102 20.87 -0.40 -9.15
CA ASP A 102 21.09 -1.74 -9.70
C ASP A 102 20.31 -2.85 -8.93
N ALA A 103 19.80 -2.54 -7.74
CA ALA A 103 18.95 -3.42 -6.94
C ALA A 103 17.45 -3.20 -7.17
N GLU A 104 17.08 -2.41 -8.19
CA GLU A 104 15.68 -2.12 -8.51
C GLU A 104 14.90 -3.40 -8.84
N GLU A 105 13.78 -3.60 -8.17
CA GLU A 105 12.86 -4.69 -8.48
C GLU A 105 11.40 -4.29 -8.21
N ARG A 106 10.49 -4.83 -9.01
CA ARG A 106 9.05 -4.67 -8.79
C ARG A 106 8.57 -5.73 -7.81
N GLN A 107 7.73 -5.30 -6.87
CA GLN A 107 7.17 -6.19 -5.86
C GLN A 107 5.68 -5.92 -5.69
N LYS A 108 4.94 -6.97 -5.33
CA LYS A 108 3.58 -6.88 -4.81
C LYS A 108 3.61 -7.19 -3.31
N LEU A 109 3.02 -6.29 -2.52
CA LEU A 109 2.85 -6.48 -1.08
C LEU A 109 1.36 -6.44 -0.72
N VAL A 110 1.00 -7.11 0.36
CA VAL A 110 -0.31 -6.96 1.00
C VAL A 110 -0.09 -6.66 2.47
N PHE A 111 -0.70 -5.60 2.95
CA PHE A 111 -0.69 -5.23 4.36
C PHE A 111 -2.04 -5.53 5.00
N ALA A 112 -2.03 -6.17 6.17
CA ALA A 112 -3.15 -6.12 7.09
C ALA A 112 -2.97 -4.88 7.97
N VAL A 113 -4.04 -4.08 8.09
CA VAL A 113 -4.05 -2.82 8.85
C VAL A 113 -5.25 -2.86 9.78
N ARG A 114 -5.01 -2.67 11.07
CA ARG A 114 -6.07 -2.60 12.09
C ARG A 114 -5.71 -1.51 13.08
N ASP A 115 -6.58 -0.52 13.23
CA ASP A 115 -6.36 0.62 14.11
C ASP A 115 -5.01 1.29 13.84
N LYS A 116 -4.12 1.30 14.84
CA LYS A 116 -2.76 1.82 14.75
C LYS A 116 -1.71 0.71 14.56
N THR A 117 -2.08 -0.44 13.97
CA THR A 117 -1.13 -1.53 13.70
C THR A 117 -1.15 -1.96 12.25
N ARG A 118 0.00 -2.38 11.73
CA ARG A 118 0.13 -2.97 10.39
C ARG A 118 1.09 -4.15 10.39
N ARG A 119 0.87 -5.08 9.47
CA ARG A 119 1.74 -6.23 9.22
C ARG A 119 1.76 -6.56 7.74
N THR A 120 2.93 -6.91 7.21
CA THR A 120 3.03 -7.47 5.85
C THR A 120 2.53 -8.91 5.87
N MET A 121 1.48 -9.18 5.09
CA MET A 121 0.87 -10.50 4.96
C MET A 121 1.38 -11.25 3.73
N PHE A 122 1.77 -10.51 2.68
CA PHE A 122 2.28 -11.05 1.44
C PHE A 122 3.39 -10.15 0.88
N ASN A 123 4.42 -10.75 0.29
CA ASN A 123 5.42 -10.08 -0.53
C ASN A 123 5.91 -11.06 -1.59
N GLN A 124 5.92 -10.60 -2.83
CA GLN A 124 6.48 -11.33 -3.97
C GLN A 124 7.16 -10.34 -4.92
N THR A 125 8.36 -10.69 -5.36
CA THR A 125 9.02 -10.02 -6.49
C THR A 125 8.32 -10.44 -7.78
N ASP A 126 8.15 -9.51 -8.71
CA ASP A 126 7.51 -9.76 -9.99
C ASP A 126 8.29 -10.82 -10.78
N GLY A 127 7.58 -11.88 -11.18
CA GLY A 127 8.20 -13.06 -11.80
C GLY A 127 9.13 -13.89 -10.90
N GLY A 128 9.23 -13.56 -9.62
CA GLY A 128 10.15 -14.16 -8.65
C GLY A 128 9.46 -14.92 -7.52
N PRO A 129 10.26 -15.36 -6.52
CA PRO A 129 9.74 -16.14 -5.40
C PRO A 129 8.86 -15.32 -4.45
N VAL A 130 7.91 -15.98 -3.80
CA VAL A 130 7.16 -15.43 -2.67
C VAL A 130 8.10 -15.34 -1.47
N ARG A 131 8.27 -14.15 -0.92
CA ARG A 131 9.12 -13.85 0.25
C ARG A 131 8.35 -13.87 1.57
N VAL A 132 7.09 -13.45 1.51
CA VAL A 132 6.16 -13.49 2.65
C VAL A 132 4.85 -14.10 2.19
N LYS A 133 4.34 -15.07 2.96
CA LYS A 133 3.04 -15.69 2.76
C LYS A 133 2.32 -15.80 4.10
N ASP A 134 1.07 -15.36 4.15
CA ASP A 134 0.22 -15.38 5.34
C ASP A 134 0.87 -14.74 6.58
N GLY A 135 1.68 -13.68 6.37
CA GLY A 135 2.41 -12.99 7.41
C GLY A 135 3.64 -13.73 7.94
N ILE A 136 4.10 -14.77 7.20
CA ILE A 136 5.30 -15.56 7.52
C ILE A 136 6.38 -15.27 6.48
N ALA A 137 7.57 -14.89 6.92
CA ALA A 137 8.76 -14.78 6.09
C ALA A 137 9.22 -16.18 5.67
N VAL A 138 9.06 -16.50 4.37
CA VAL A 138 9.28 -17.87 3.86
C VAL A 138 10.68 -18.40 4.16
N ALA A 139 11.71 -17.56 3.97
CA ALA A 139 13.10 -17.97 4.19
C ALA A 139 13.45 -18.28 5.66
N ARG A 140 12.70 -17.75 6.63
CA ARG A 140 13.01 -17.86 8.08
C ARG A 140 11.94 -18.60 8.86
N GLY A 141 10.77 -18.85 8.29
CA GLY A 141 9.61 -19.44 8.99
C GLY A 141 9.07 -18.57 10.14
N SER A 142 9.49 -17.31 10.24
CA SER A 142 9.10 -16.41 11.32
C SER A 142 8.02 -15.45 10.88
N LYS A 143 7.16 -15.01 11.83
CA LYS A 143 6.17 -13.97 11.57
C LYS A 143 6.85 -12.66 11.18
N THR A 144 6.27 -11.95 10.21
CA THR A 144 6.66 -10.57 9.91
C THR A 144 6.38 -9.67 11.11
N PRO A 145 7.14 -8.58 11.30
CA PRO A 145 6.93 -7.65 12.41
C PRO A 145 5.50 -7.09 12.42
N LEU A 146 4.92 -6.99 13.60
CA LEU A 146 3.71 -6.18 13.83
C LEU A 146 4.17 -4.78 14.18
N LEU A 147 4.02 -3.86 13.23
CA LEU A 147 4.38 -2.46 13.43
C LEU A 147 3.20 -1.70 14.06
N ARG A 148 3.52 -0.74 14.92
CA ARG A 148 2.61 0.22 15.51
C ARG A 148 2.89 1.59 14.93
N LYS A 149 1.85 2.40 14.75
CA LYS A 149 2.02 3.79 14.34
C LYS A 149 2.62 4.59 15.49
N CYS A 150 3.73 5.28 15.22
CA CYS A 150 4.36 6.17 16.19
C CYS A 150 3.62 7.51 16.21
N ASP A 151 3.45 8.09 17.38
CA ASP A 151 2.91 9.43 17.52
C ASP A 151 3.94 10.47 17.04
N GLU A 152 3.48 11.57 16.46
CA GLU A 152 4.33 12.68 16.04
C GLU A 152 5.09 13.21 17.27
N GLY A 153 6.43 13.14 17.25
CA GLY A 153 7.31 13.49 18.36
C GLY A 153 8.07 12.31 18.99
N SER A 154 7.70 11.07 18.71
CA SER A 154 8.41 9.88 19.21
C SER A 154 9.62 9.48 18.35
N ALA A 155 9.82 10.11 17.19
CA ALA A 155 10.83 9.72 16.19
C ALA A 155 12.11 10.60 16.23
N SER A 156 12.30 11.40 17.25
CA SER A 156 13.47 12.29 17.38
C SER A 156 14.37 11.87 18.54
N HIS A 157 15.24 10.90 18.26
CA HIS A 157 16.51 10.71 19.03
C HIS A 157 17.56 10.10 18.12
#